data_27f47b13736cfaa041b849deadc0c88f
#
_entry.id   27f47b13736cfaa041b849deadc0c88f
#
_cell.length_a   1.000
_cell.length_b   1.000
_cell.length_c   1.000
_cell.angle_alpha   90.00
_cell.angle_beta   90.00
_cell.angle_gamma   90.00
#
_symmetry.space_group_name_H-M   'P 1'
#
loop_
_entity.id
_entity.type
_entity.pdbx_description
1 polymer ?
#
loop_
_entity_poly.entity_id
_entity_poly.type
_entity_poly.pdbx_seq_one_letter_code
_entity_poly.pdbx_strand_id
1 'polypeptide(L)'
;MKNFLIILLFTAFGFSAYSQNKDAVVGEWVNATGEAHVDIVKRNNKYFGKIVWLKNPKDEHGATKTDQKNPNESLKSKPILGLEILKDFVFDGEKWTDGKIYDPKSGKTYSCNITLKSDGDLNIRGYIGLSIIGRSEVWKKVK
;
A
#
# COMPACT_ATOMS: atom_id res chain seq x y z
N MET A 1 48.18 -28.31 42.74
CA MET A 1 47.56 -27.14 42.13
C MET A 1 46.73 -27.59 40.95
N LYS A 2 45.41 -27.63 41.09
CA LYS A 2 44.51 -28.07 40.03
C LYS A 2 44.02 -26.83 39.29
N ASN A 3 44.43 -26.70 38.02
CA ASN A 3 43.95 -25.61 37.15
C ASN A 3 42.55 -25.99 36.63
N PHE A 4 41.55 -25.28 37.14
CA PHE A 4 40.19 -25.34 36.60
C PHE A 4 40.11 -24.42 35.38
N LEU A 5 40.07 -25.01 34.19
CA LEU A 5 39.82 -24.29 32.96
C LEU A 5 38.30 -24.15 32.80
N ILE A 6 37.77 -22.95 33.08
CA ILE A 6 36.36 -22.64 32.83
C ILE A 6 36.21 -22.31 31.35
N ILE A 7 35.66 -23.27 30.59
CA ILE A 7 35.26 -23.05 29.21
C ILE A 7 33.90 -22.33 29.24
N LEU A 8 33.93 -21.03 28.98
CA LEU A 8 32.71 -20.22 28.81
C LEU A 8 32.11 -20.52 27.46
N LEU A 9 31.06 -21.32 27.43
CA LEU A 9 30.33 -21.65 26.21
C LEU A 9 29.44 -20.47 25.86
N PHE A 10 29.91 -19.61 24.95
CA PHE A 10 29.08 -18.52 24.35
C PHE A 10 28.11 -19.17 23.37
N THR A 11 26.87 -19.43 23.82
CA THR A 11 25.77 -19.76 22.91
C THR A 11 25.35 -18.48 22.20
N ALA A 12 25.83 -18.31 20.97
CA ALA A 12 25.35 -17.28 20.08
C ALA A 12 23.89 -17.62 19.70
N PHE A 13 22.93 -17.02 20.39
CA PHE A 13 21.55 -16.99 19.93
C PHE A 13 21.53 -16.14 18.67
N GLY A 14 21.57 -16.79 17.52
CA GLY A 14 21.31 -16.17 16.25
C GLY A 14 19.85 -15.69 16.22
N PHE A 15 19.63 -14.41 16.46
CA PHE A 15 18.38 -13.76 16.10
C PHE A 15 18.29 -13.78 14.58
N SER A 16 17.53 -14.74 14.03
CA SER A 16 17.07 -14.66 12.65
C SER A 16 16.13 -13.45 12.57
N ALA A 17 16.68 -12.32 12.18
CA ALA A 17 15.86 -11.19 11.79
C ALA A 17 15.09 -11.62 10.54
N TYR A 18 13.81 -11.94 10.70
CA TYR A 18 12.91 -12.10 9.57
C TYR A 18 12.77 -10.72 8.91
N SER A 19 13.63 -10.47 7.92
CA SER A 19 13.49 -9.31 7.06
C SER A 19 12.21 -9.50 6.24
N GLN A 20 11.24 -8.61 6.44
CA GLN A 20 10.01 -8.61 5.65
C GLN A 20 10.38 -8.44 4.17
N ASN A 21 9.76 -9.24 3.29
CA ASN A 21 9.95 -9.13 1.86
C ASN A 21 9.43 -7.78 1.35
N LYS A 22 10.33 -6.93 0.87
CA LYS A 22 10.00 -5.60 0.31
C LYS A 22 9.00 -5.64 -0.85
N ASP A 23 8.95 -6.76 -1.58
CA ASP A 23 8.05 -6.93 -2.73
C ASP A 23 6.74 -7.65 -2.36
N ALA A 24 6.49 -7.89 -1.07
CA ALA A 24 5.24 -8.51 -0.60
C ALA A 24 3.99 -7.67 -0.92
N VAL A 25 4.15 -6.36 -1.10
CA VAL A 25 3.08 -5.43 -1.48
C VAL A 25 2.69 -5.56 -2.96
N VAL A 26 3.58 -6.10 -3.81
CA VAL A 26 3.37 -6.24 -5.25
C VAL A 26 2.27 -7.25 -5.54
N GLY A 27 1.35 -6.87 -6.41
CA GLY A 27 0.24 -7.69 -6.85
C GLY A 27 -1.10 -6.97 -6.80
N GLU A 28 -2.18 -7.71 -7.01
CA GLU A 28 -3.53 -7.17 -7.10
C GLU A 28 -4.25 -7.30 -5.75
N TRP A 29 -4.87 -6.20 -5.33
CA TRP A 29 -5.54 -6.06 -4.04
C TRP A 29 -6.94 -5.51 -4.22
N VAL A 30 -7.90 -6.09 -3.50
CA VAL A 30 -9.27 -5.55 -3.42
C VAL A 30 -9.36 -4.56 -2.27
N ASN A 31 -9.92 -3.38 -2.51
CA ASN A 31 -10.11 -2.37 -1.47
C ASN A 31 -11.14 -2.79 -0.42
N ALA A 32 -11.20 -2.05 0.68
CA ALA A 32 -12.04 -2.40 1.84
C ALA A 32 -13.52 -2.54 1.51
N THR A 33 -14.04 -1.80 0.53
CA THR A 33 -15.46 -1.85 0.12
C THR A 33 -15.75 -2.93 -0.91
N GLY A 34 -14.72 -3.57 -1.50
CA GLY A 34 -14.89 -4.53 -2.59
C GLY A 34 -15.30 -3.91 -3.93
N GLU A 35 -15.17 -2.59 -4.07
CA GLU A 35 -15.60 -1.85 -5.26
C GLU A 35 -14.53 -1.70 -6.34
N ALA A 36 -13.25 -1.86 -5.95
CA ALA A 36 -12.12 -1.71 -6.85
C ALA A 36 -10.99 -2.69 -6.54
N HIS A 37 -10.29 -3.13 -7.57
CA HIS A 37 -9.00 -3.78 -7.43
C HIS A 37 -7.89 -2.82 -7.86
N VAL A 38 -6.80 -2.86 -7.12
CA VAL A 38 -5.61 -2.05 -7.35
C VAL A 38 -4.42 -2.96 -7.55
N ASP A 39 -3.75 -2.83 -8.68
CA ASP A 39 -2.51 -3.54 -8.96
C ASP A 39 -1.31 -2.69 -8.54
N ILE A 40 -0.54 -3.22 -7.58
CA ILE A 40 0.66 -2.57 -7.07
C ILE A 40 1.88 -3.13 -7.78
N VAL A 41 2.68 -2.25 -8.36
CA VAL A 41 3.90 -2.55 -9.11
C VAL A 41 5.08 -1.78 -8.57
N LYS A 42 6.27 -2.30 -8.82
CA LYS A 42 7.53 -1.66 -8.48
C LYS A 42 8.16 -1.03 -9.72
N ARG A 43 8.53 0.24 -9.60
CA ARG A 43 9.30 0.98 -10.63
C ARG A 43 10.38 1.79 -9.93
N ASN A 44 11.65 1.65 -10.36
CA ASN A 44 12.77 2.43 -9.83
C ASN A 44 12.87 2.44 -8.29
N ASN A 45 12.73 1.26 -7.66
CA ASN A 45 12.72 1.07 -6.20
C ASN A 45 11.60 1.80 -5.45
N LYS A 46 10.56 2.24 -6.14
CA LYS A 46 9.33 2.79 -5.58
C LYS A 46 8.15 1.94 -6.01
N TYR A 47 7.05 2.05 -5.24
CA TYR A 47 5.84 1.29 -5.48
C TYR A 47 4.71 2.23 -5.85
N PHE A 48 3.91 1.78 -6.83
CA PHE A 48 2.80 2.50 -7.42
C PHE A 48 1.62 1.56 -7.55
N GLY A 49 0.41 2.09 -7.51
CA GLY A 49 -0.79 1.27 -7.66
C GLY A 49 -1.83 1.94 -8.54
N LYS A 50 -2.38 1.17 -9.49
CA LYS A 50 -3.45 1.64 -10.37
C LYS A 50 -4.69 0.78 -10.26
N ILE A 51 -5.84 1.39 -10.46
CA ILE A 51 -7.13 0.69 -10.50
C ILE A 51 -7.18 -0.16 -11.77
N VAL A 52 -7.32 -1.48 -11.61
CA VAL A 52 -7.38 -2.44 -12.73
C VAL A 52 -8.76 -3.07 -12.90
N TRP A 53 -9.62 -2.93 -11.91
CA TRP A 53 -11.00 -3.40 -11.98
C TRP A 53 -11.91 -2.54 -11.11
N LEU A 54 -13.15 -2.35 -11.56
CA LEU A 54 -14.22 -1.68 -10.84
C LEU A 54 -15.48 -2.55 -10.86
N LYS A 55 -16.14 -2.68 -9.72
CA LYS A 55 -17.44 -3.36 -9.61
C LYS A 55 -18.49 -2.68 -10.49
N ASN A 56 -18.48 -1.35 -10.52
CA ASN A 56 -19.39 -0.54 -11.31
C ASN A 56 -18.58 0.46 -12.15
N PRO A 57 -18.09 0.05 -13.34
CA PRO A 57 -17.25 0.92 -14.19
C PRO A 57 -18.03 2.02 -14.92
N LYS A 58 -19.34 1.93 -14.91
CA LYS A 58 -20.26 2.90 -15.52
C LYS A 58 -21.09 3.62 -14.47
N ASP A 59 -21.51 4.83 -14.77
CA ASP A 59 -22.45 5.61 -13.96
C ASP A 59 -23.91 5.15 -14.18
N GLU A 60 -24.84 5.82 -13.52
CA GLU A 60 -26.28 5.55 -13.63
C GLU A 60 -26.87 5.80 -15.04
N HIS A 61 -26.16 6.55 -15.87
CA HIS A 61 -26.53 6.83 -17.27
C HIS A 61 -25.84 5.91 -18.27
N GLY A 62 -25.05 4.92 -17.78
CA GLY A 62 -24.30 3.99 -18.61
C GLY A 62 -23.01 4.56 -19.21
N ALA A 63 -22.61 5.76 -18.83
CA ALA A 63 -21.34 6.36 -19.23
C ALA A 63 -20.17 5.84 -18.40
N THR A 64 -18.98 5.75 -18.99
CA THR A 64 -17.75 5.39 -18.29
C THR A 64 -17.48 6.39 -17.17
N LYS A 65 -17.25 5.89 -15.96
CA LYS A 65 -16.87 6.74 -14.82
C LYS A 65 -15.51 7.38 -15.06
N THR A 66 -15.47 8.70 -14.93
CA THR A 66 -14.28 9.52 -15.08
C THR A 66 -13.92 10.23 -13.78
N ASP A 67 -12.71 10.77 -13.71
CA ASP A 67 -12.16 11.40 -12.51
C ASP A 67 -12.67 12.86 -12.35
N GLN A 68 -13.98 13.02 -12.30
CA GLN A 68 -14.66 14.33 -12.31
C GLN A 68 -14.32 15.23 -11.13
N LYS A 69 -13.83 14.66 -10.02
CA LYS A 69 -13.43 15.42 -8.83
C LYS A 69 -11.95 15.82 -8.86
N ASN A 70 -11.21 15.46 -9.91
CA ASN A 70 -9.81 15.83 -10.01
C ASN A 70 -9.64 17.35 -9.91
N PRO A 71 -8.74 17.86 -9.06
CA PRO A 71 -8.47 19.28 -8.96
C PRO A 71 -7.84 19.87 -10.24
N ASN A 72 -7.20 19.04 -11.06
CA ASN A 72 -6.72 19.42 -12.37
C ASN A 72 -7.81 19.18 -13.43
N GLU A 73 -8.31 20.26 -13.97
CA GLU A 73 -9.41 20.27 -14.96
C GLU A 73 -9.11 19.36 -16.17
N SER A 74 -7.86 19.36 -16.63
CA SER A 74 -7.43 18.55 -17.80
C SER A 74 -7.49 17.03 -17.55
N LEU A 75 -7.58 16.59 -16.29
CA LEU A 75 -7.62 15.18 -15.89
C LEU A 75 -9.03 14.67 -15.58
N LYS A 76 -10.02 15.55 -15.50
CA LYS A 76 -11.40 15.18 -15.12
C LYS A 76 -12.06 14.21 -16.10
N SER A 77 -11.67 14.22 -17.36
CA SER A 77 -12.19 13.31 -18.39
C SER A 77 -11.49 11.93 -18.40
N LYS A 78 -10.44 11.73 -17.60
CA LYS A 78 -9.74 10.46 -17.54
C LYS A 78 -10.60 9.40 -16.87
N PRO A 79 -10.67 8.16 -17.42
CA PRO A 79 -11.39 7.07 -16.77
C PRO A 79 -10.81 6.77 -15.37
N ILE A 80 -11.70 6.41 -14.44
CA ILE A 80 -11.29 5.88 -13.12
C ILE A 80 -10.57 4.54 -13.30
N LEU A 81 -11.04 3.68 -14.21
CA LEU A 81 -10.34 2.45 -14.56
C LEU A 81 -9.00 2.79 -15.23
N GLY A 82 -7.91 2.28 -14.69
CA GLY A 82 -6.55 2.57 -15.11
C GLY A 82 -5.88 3.75 -14.39
N LEU A 83 -6.60 4.45 -13.52
CA LEU A 83 -6.06 5.57 -12.76
C LEU A 83 -5.04 5.11 -11.74
N GLU A 84 -3.86 5.74 -11.73
CA GLU A 84 -2.83 5.50 -10.71
C GLU A 84 -3.19 6.30 -9.45
N ILE A 85 -3.52 5.57 -8.38
CA ILE A 85 -3.98 6.16 -7.11
C ILE A 85 -2.97 6.04 -5.98
N LEU A 86 -2.02 5.11 -6.08
CA LEU A 86 -0.91 4.96 -5.13
C LEU A 86 0.39 5.39 -5.82
N LYS A 87 1.15 6.27 -5.18
CA LYS A 87 2.38 6.84 -5.78
C LYS A 87 3.52 6.92 -4.79
N ASP A 88 4.72 6.66 -5.29
CA ASP A 88 6.00 7.00 -4.69
C ASP A 88 6.30 6.34 -3.33
N PHE A 89 5.68 5.20 -3.02
CA PHE A 89 6.01 4.48 -1.79
C PHE A 89 7.44 3.94 -1.84
N VAL A 90 8.14 4.02 -0.72
CA VAL A 90 9.44 3.41 -0.50
C VAL A 90 9.37 2.43 0.68
N PHE A 91 10.11 1.32 0.59
CA PHE A 91 10.18 0.35 1.67
C PHE A 91 11.30 0.74 2.63
N ASP A 92 10.99 0.91 3.92
CA ASP A 92 11.93 1.35 4.96
C ASP A 92 12.56 0.18 5.74
N GLY A 93 12.30 -1.07 5.34
CA GLY A 93 12.70 -2.30 6.04
C GLY A 93 11.58 -2.96 6.83
N GLU A 94 10.50 -2.23 7.11
CA GLU A 94 9.35 -2.69 7.89
C GLU A 94 8.02 -2.45 7.18
N LYS A 95 7.87 -1.27 6.56
CA LYS A 95 6.65 -0.83 5.89
C LYS A 95 6.95 0.00 4.65
N TRP A 96 5.93 0.29 3.85
CA TRP A 96 6.01 1.19 2.69
C TRP A 96 5.53 2.57 3.12
N THR A 97 6.41 3.56 3.01
CA THR A 97 6.25 4.93 3.52
C THR A 97 6.42 5.97 2.43
N ASP A 98 6.24 7.23 2.80
CA ASP A 98 6.44 8.41 1.93
C ASP A 98 5.58 8.43 0.68
N GLY A 99 4.58 7.56 0.63
CA GLY A 99 3.65 7.48 -0.48
C GLY A 99 2.49 8.46 -0.37
N LYS A 100 1.77 8.54 -1.48
CA LYS A 100 0.52 9.29 -1.61
C LYS A 100 -0.59 8.37 -2.08
N ILE A 101 -1.79 8.60 -1.56
CA ILE A 101 -3.00 7.96 -2.04
C ILE A 101 -3.98 9.04 -2.52
N TYR A 102 -4.45 8.87 -3.75
CA TYR A 102 -5.48 9.72 -4.35
C TYR A 102 -6.85 9.05 -4.22
N ASP A 103 -7.83 9.81 -3.75
CA ASP A 103 -9.22 9.37 -3.65
C ASP A 103 -10.06 10.05 -4.76
N PRO A 104 -10.45 9.33 -5.81
CA PRO A 104 -11.24 9.91 -6.89
C PRO A 104 -12.67 10.28 -6.48
N LYS A 105 -13.20 9.74 -5.38
CA LYS A 105 -14.52 10.10 -4.85
C LYS A 105 -14.55 11.52 -4.28
N SER A 106 -13.45 11.96 -3.72
CA SER A 106 -13.31 13.31 -3.13
C SER A 106 -12.42 14.26 -3.93
N GLY A 107 -11.56 13.72 -4.81
CA GLY A 107 -10.54 14.47 -5.53
C GLY A 107 -9.36 14.88 -4.65
N LYS A 108 -9.20 14.27 -3.47
CA LYS A 108 -8.16 14.61 -2.50
C LYS A 108 -7.02 13.60 -2.53
N THR A 109 -5.82 14.10 -2.26
CA THR A 109 -4.61 13.29 -2.11
C THR A 109 -4.15 13.35 -0.66
N TYR A 110 -3.83 12.19 -0.09
CA TYR A 110 -3.37 12.05 1.29
C TYR A 110 -1.95 11.48 1.31
N SER A 111 -1.19 11.83 2.33
CA SER A 111 0.00 11.05 2.69
C SER A 111 -0.43 9.65 3.10
N CYS A 112 0.38 8.63 2.80
CA CYS A 112 -0.04 7.25 3.00
C CYS A 112 1.13 6.36 3.42
N ASN A 113 0.84 5.45 4.34
CA ASN A 113 1.70 4.33 4.70
C ASN A 113 0.96 3.02 4.46
N ILE A 114 1.68 1.98 4.07
CA ILE A 114 1.17 0.63 3.90
C ILE A 114 1.94 -0.31 4.80
N THR A 115 1.24 -1.16 5.56
CA THR A 115 1.83 -2.22 6.36
C THR A 115 1.24 -3.57 5.97
N LEU A 116 2.07 -4.60 5.96
CA LEU A 116 1.63 -5.98 5.79
C LEU A 116 1.21 -6.53 7.15
N LYS A 117 -0.03 -7.01 7.23
CA LYS A 117 -0.57 -7.66 8.42
C LYS A 117 -0.11 -9.12 8.50
N SER A 118 -0.14 -9.71 9.69
CA SER A 118 0.24 -11.11 9.93
C SER A 118 -0.59 -12.12 9.14
N ASP A 119 -1.82 -11.76 8.75
CA ASP A 119 -2.72 -12.59 7.94
C ASP A 119 -2.49 -12.47 6.42
N GLY A 120 -1.54 -11.62 6.00
CA GLY A 120 -1.21 -11.38 4.61
C GLY A 120 -2.01 -10.26 3.94
N ASP A 121 -2.94 -9.62 4.66
CA ASP A 121 -3.66 -8.45 4.18
C ASP A 121 -2.81 -7.18 4.29
N LEU A 122 -3.16 -6.13 3.57
CA LEU A 122 -2.54 -4.82 3.70
C LEU A 122 -3.38 -3.90 4.59
N ASN A 123 -2.73 -3.18 5.47
CA ASN A 123 -3.32 -2.02 6.13
C ASN A 123 -2.86 -0.76 5.40
N ILE A 124 -3.82 -0.02 4.83
CA ILE A 124 -3.60 1.22 4.09
C ILE A 124 -4.00 2.36 5.00
N ARG A 125 -3.05 3.22 5.36
CA ARG A 125 -3.31 4.36 6.24
C ARG A 125 -3.04 5.67 5.53
N GLY A 126 -4.11 6.39 5.19
CA GLY A 126 -4.07 7.76 4.69
C GLY A 126 -4.15 8.76 5.83
N TYR A 127 -3.41 9.86 5.74
CA TYR A 127 -3.39 10.92 6.77
C TYR A 127 -3.06 12.29 6.17
N ILE A 128 -3.39 13.34 6.92
CA ILE A 128 -3.02 14.72 6.63
C ILE A 128 -2.17 15.23 7.81
N GLY A 129 -0.97 15.75 7.50
CA GLY A 129 -0.04 16.21 8.53
C GLY A 129 0.59 15.07 9.31
N LEU A 130 0.28 14.91 10.59
CA LEU A 130 0.82 13.84 11.44
C LEU A 130 0.10 12.51 11.20
N SER A 131 0.85 11.40 11.14
CA SER A 131 0.31 10.06 10.88
C SER A 131 -0.64 9.53 11.95
N ILE A 132 -0.68 10.15 13.14
CA ILE A 132 -1.65 9.83 14.19
C ILE A 132 -3.07 10.31 13.84
N ILE A 133 -3.20 11.31 12.94
CA ILE A 133 -4.47 11.84 12.46
C ILE A 133 -4.71 11.28 11.06
N GLY A 134 -5.41 10.18 10.97
CA GLY A 134 -5.63 9.53 9.71
C GLY A 134 -6.71 8.46 9.77
N ARG A 135 -6.93 7.82 8.63
CA ARG A 135 -7.89 6.74 8.45
C ARG A 135 -7.19 5.52 7.87
N SER A 136 -7.47 4.37 8.47
CA SER A 136 -6.96 3.08 8.00
C SER A 136 -8.06 2.24 7.39
N GLU A 137 -7.71 1.49 6.34
CA GLU A 137 -8.55 0.46 5.77
C GLU A 137 -7.73 -0.78 5.42
N VAL A 138 -8.37 -1.93 5.35
CA VAL A 138 -7.72 -3.21 5.04
C VAL A 138 -8.03 -3.60 3.61
N TRP A 139 -6.98 -3.87 2.85
CA TRP A 139 -7.08 -4.41 1.50
C TRP A 139 -6.67 -5.88 1.50
N LYS A 140 -7.43 -6.69 0.78
CA LYS A 140 -7.23 -8.14 0.70
C LYS A 140 -6.60 -8.51 -0.63
N LYS A 141 -5.71 -9.51 -0.60
CA LYS A 141 -5.13 -10.03 -1.83
C LYS A 141 -6.20 -10.66 -2.71
N VAL A 142 -6.20 -10.33 -3.99
CA VAL A 142 -7.04 -11.01 -4.99
C VAL A 142 -6.48 -12.42 -5.21
N LYS A 143 -7.36 -13.43 -5.13
CA LYS A 143 -7.01 -14.84 -5.30
C LYS A 143 -7.03 -15.25 -6.78
#